data_893389946dca3b23c9677111ffe0dae0
#
_entry.id   893389946dca3b23c9677111ffe0dae0
#
_cell.length_a   1.000
_cell.length_b   1.000
_cell.length_c   1.000
_cell.angle_alpha   90.00
_cell.angle_beta   90.00
_cell.angle_gamma   90.00
#
_symmetry.space_group_name_H-M   'P 1'
#
loop_
_entity.id
_entity.type
_entity.pdbx_description
1 polymer ?
#
loop_
_entity_poly.entity_id
_entity_poly.type
_entity_poly.pdbx_seq_one_letter_code
_entity_poly.pdbx_strand_id
1 'polypeptide(L)'
;MKLSPIGVAMLGDEREFLHPLLIPKCEENLKKVVDIIEKRISEAYRYEKPEIIVGSKIITSIKAAKEVGEELAKAGAEIVILVYYIWNYPYLVWPFINSVGRDKPILSLSNNEGAYPGNVGLLATDGALRQAGIRSHRIVGDIEDPKIQEKVVNWIMAAEAYASMKGQVYGMYGGHSMGMETGYFHLVPIQRTFGVTVYQIDQLWLVEKMKEVPEEEAERGLRWLSEMLGERIRYDGKMLTPETLKKQLKLYLAMRKVNEEYGFDFCGIKGQRELSEYVCITDVAEMLLNDPYDWNGSKEPFVCATEADSFAAITMQILKYISGGLPVLFADVRLYHPDKDIWDFCNSGNHPSWYASRSYDPKENFKKVTLHPALELYFRAGGASVEFDAAPGEMTFARLGIWKDRIYMVIVKGVSLDLPEEERRRLAQMTNPTWPHVFARLDCDFEDFVSVFPSNHILGIPGNHVDKLVNYCRIAGIKPIVLRKGEKPLPIWEEVE
;
A
#
# COMPACT_ATOMS: atom_id res chain seq x y z
N MET A 1 -2.20 9.96 -5.86
CA MET A 1 -1.36 9.71 -4.64
C MET A 1 -0.59 10.99 -4.35
N LYS A 2 -0.61 11.45 -3.09
CA LYS A 2 0.29 12.55 -2.70
C LYS A 2 1.62 11.93 -2.32
N LEU A 3 2.68 12.23 -3.07
CA LEU A 3 4.01 11.67 -2.89
C LEU A 3 4.94 12.69 -2.23
N SER A 4 5.90 12.21 -1.46
CA SER A 4 6.84 13.02 -0.70
C SER A 4 8.11 13.31 -1.51
N PRO A 5 8.63 14.55 -1.56
CA PRO A 5 9.86 14.85 -2.25
C PRO A 5 11.09 14.16 -1.66
N ILE A 6 12.01 13.74 -2.51
CA ILE A 6 13.25 13.04 -2.17
C ILE A 6 14.43 13.99 -2.31
N GLY A 7 15.11 14.27 -1.21
CA GLY A 7 16.35 15.05 -1.22
C GLY A 7 17.57 14.16 -1.49
N VAL A 8 18.41 14.54 -2.44
CA VAL A 8 19.65 13.83 -2.75
C VAL A 8 20.83 14.76 -2.51
N ALA A 9 21.79 14.31 -1.70
CA ALA A 9 23.01 15.07 -1.41
C ALA A 9 24.24 14.17 -1.43
N MET A 10 25.40 14.75 -1.73
CA MET A 10 26.68 14.04 -1.73
C MET A 10 27.66 14.73 -0.77
N LEU A 11 28.29 13.93 0.09
CA LEU A 11 29.40 14.38 0.93
C LEU A 11 30.72 14.18 0.17
N GLY A 12 31.60 15.17 0.27
CA GLY A 12 32.91 15.19 -0.37
C GLY A 12 34.07 15.39 0.59
N ASP A 13 35.26 15.49 0.05
CA ASP A 13 36.49 15.70 0.80
C ASP A 13 36.65 17.19 1.17
N GLU A 14 36.98 17.49 2.41
CA GLU A 14 37.14 18.86 2.92
C GLU A 14 38.42 19.54 2.42
N ARG A 15 39.43 18.75 1.99
CA ARG A 15 40.75 19.28 1.57
C ARG A 15 40.67 20.04 0.25
N GLU A 16 40.72 21.37 0.33
CA GLU A 16 40.53 22.27 -0.82
C GLU A 16 41.49 22.00 -1.99
N PHE A 17 42.72 21.57 -1.74
CA PHE A 17 43.69 21.25 -2.80
C PHE A 17 43.28 20.06 -3.66
N LEU A 18 42.37 19.20 -3.21
CA LEU A 18 41.80 18.08 -3.94
C LEU A 18 40.55 18.46 -4.74
N HIS A 19 39.92 19.59 -4.46
CA HIS A 19 38.64 19.98 -5.06
C HIS A 19 38.72 20.08 -6.59
N PRO A 20 39.77 20.68 -7.21
CA PRO A 20 39.84 20.75 -8.68
C PRO A 20 39.86 19.39 -9.37
N LEU A 21 40.33 18.36 -8.68
CA LEU A 21 40.37 16.98 -9.20
C LEU A 21 39.08 16.21 -8.87
N LEU A 22 38.55 16.34 -7.65
CA LEU A 22 37.52 15.44 -7.14
C LEU A 22 36.10 15.98 -7.34
N ILE A 23 35.86 17.30 -7.24
CA ILE A 23 34.51 17.85 -7.36
C ILE A 23 33.88 17.56 -8.71
N PRO A 24 34.54 17.75 -9.88
CA PRO A 24 33.92 17.41 -11.15
C PRO A 24 33.49 15.94 -11.25
N LYS A 25 34.27 15.01 -10.68
CA LYS A 25 33.96 13.59 -10.65
C LYS A 25 32.79 13.27 -9.72
N CYS A 26 32.69 13.97 -8.59
CA CYS A 26 31.55 13.85 -7.68
C CYS A 26 30.27 14.33 -8.36
N GLU A 27 30.30 15.45 -9.06
CA GLU A 27 29.17 16.02 -9.79
C GLU A 27 28.71 15.09 -10.92
N GLU A 28 29.66 14.54 -11.70
CA GLU A 28 29.37 13.56 -12.75
C GLU A 28 28.70 12.30 -12.16
N ASN A 29 29.25 11.74 -11.07
CA ASN A 29 28.70 10.58 -10.42
C ASN A 29 27.32 10.87 -9.80
N LEU A 30 27.14 12.00 -9.12
CA LEU A 30 25.87 12.40 -8.55
C LEU A 30 24.79 12.53 -9.63
N LYS A 31 25.13 13.18 -10.75
CA LYS A 31 24.22 13.28 -11.89
C LYS A 31 23.83 11.91 -12.42
N LYS A 32 24.79 11.01 -12.64
CA LYS A 32 24.53 9.64 -13.08
C LYS A 32 23.59 8.89 -12.13
N VAL A 33 23.83 9.00 -10.82
CA VAL A 33 22.98 8.39 -9.79
C VAL A 33 21.55 8.92 -9.87
N VAL A 34 21.39 10.23 -9.97
CA VAL A 34 20.07 10.89 -10.04
C VAL A 34 19.34 10.48 -11.32
N ASP A 35 19.99 10.55 -12.49
CA ASP A 35 19.38 10.21 -13.78
C ASP A 35 18.85 8.76 -13.79
N ILE A 36 19.61 7.81 -13.21
CA ILE A 36 19.20 6.41 -13.10
C ILE A 36 18.01 6.26 -12.14
N ILE A 37 18.06 6.90 -10.97
CA ILE A 37 16.98 6.85 -10.00
C ILE A 37 15.69 7.43 -10.57
N GLU A 38 15.75 8.59 -11.22
CA GLU A 38 14.58 9.23 -11.86
C GLU A 38 13.94 8.34 -12.92
N LYS A 39 14.76 7.72 -13.77
CA LYS A 39 14.28 6.78 -14.78
C LYS A 39 13.55 5.61 -14.13
N ARG A 40 14.17 4.94 -13.16
CA ARG A 40 13.62 3.75 -12.50
C ARG A 40 12.36 4.05 -11.69
N ILE A 41 12.31 5.21 -11.02
CA ILE A 41 11.11 5.68 -10.30
C ILE A 41 9.98 5.93 -11.30
N SER A 42 10.25 6.56 -12.44
CA SER A 42 9.24 6.82 -13.47
C SER A 42 8.61 5.53 -14.02
N GLU A 43 9.36 4.43 -14.03
CA GLU A 43 8.86 3.11 -14.44
C GLU A 43 8.04 2.43 -13.32
N ALA A 44 8.29 2.77 -12.05
CA ALA A 44 7.70 2.12 -10.88
C ALA A 44 6.35 2.72 -10.46
N TYR A 45 6.07 3.98 -10.74
CA TYR A 45 4.84 4.68 -10.36
C TYR A 45 3.92 4.89 -11.55
N ARG A 46 2.63 4.62 -11.33
CA ARG A 46 1.64 4.68 -12.41
C ARG A 46 1.03 6.07 -12.62
N TYR A 47 0.71 6.78 -11.54
CA TYR A 47 -0.04 8.04 -11.60
C TYR A 47 0.87 9.24 -11.50
N GLU A 48 1.48 9.41 -10.34
CA GLU A 48 2.43 10.47 -10.05
C GLU A 48 3.74 9.84 -9.58
N LYS A 49 4.85 10.54 -9.74
CA LYS A 49 6.16 10.14 -9.24
C LYS A 49 6.65 11.16 -8.23
N PRO A 50 7.46 10.75 -7.21
CA PRO A 50 8.05 11.70 -6.27
C PRO A 50 9.03 12.64 -6.98
N GLU A 51 9.04 13.88 -6.55
CA GLU A 51 10.02 14.86 -6.98
C GLU A 51 11.39 14.54 -6.41
N ILE A 52 12.44 14.64 -7.21
CA ILE A 52 13.82 14.50 -6.76
C ILE A 52 14.47 15.88 -6.71
N ILE A 53 14.92 16.27 -5.53
CA ILE A 53 15.55 17.55 -5.26
C ILE A 53 17.03 17.29 -4.97
N VAL A 54 17.92 17.81 -5.82
CA VAL A 54 19.36 17.61 -5.69
C VAL A 54 19.98 18.81 -4.99
N GLY A 55 20.79 18.58 -3.97
CA GLY A 55 21.53 19.64 -3.29
C GLY A 55 22.43 20.43 -4.24
N SER A 56 22.42 21.73 -4.11
CA SER A 56 23.06 22.68 -5.04
C SER A 56 24.60 22.56 -5.15
N LYS A 57 25.23 21.81 -4.25
CA LYS A 57 26.68 21.63 -4.20
C LYS A 57 27.09 20.35 -3.46
N ILE A 58 28.31 19.88 -3.74
CA ILE A 58 28.95 18.82 -2.97
C ILE A 58 29.29 19.36 -1.57
N ILE A 59 28.96 18.59 -0.53
CA ILE A 59 29.17 18.99 0.87
C ILE A 59 30.62 18.74 1.26
N THR A 60 31.45 19.79 1.23
CA THR A 60 32.88 19.76 1.56
C THR A 60 33.25 20.61 2.79
N SER A 61 32.25 21.23 3.46
CA SER A 61 32.48 22.05 4.63
C SER A 61 31.24 22.08 5.52
N ILE A 62 31.38 22.50 6.80
CA ILE A 62 30.28 22.70 7.73
C ILE A 62 29.23 23.68 7.18
N LYS A 63 29.69 24.76 6.54
CA LYS A 63 28.82 25.77 5.94
C LYS A 63 27.99 25.14 4.79
N ALA A 64 28.65 24.46 3.86
CA ALA A 64 27.97 23.76 2.75
C ALA A 64 26.96 22.72 3.27
N ALA A 65 27.28 21.98 4.34
CA ALA A 65 26.40 21.01 4.96
C ALA A 65 25.12 21.64 5.49
N LYS A 66 25.21 22.78 6.17
CA LYS A 66 24.04 23.53 6.64
C LYS A 66 23.20 24.06 5.47
N GLU A 67 23.83 24.72 4.52
CA GLU A 67 23.16 25.34 3.37
C GLU A 67 22.37 24.30 2.57
N VAL A 68 22.99 23.16 2.22
CA VAL A 68 22.33 22.07 1.47
C VAL A 68 21.23 21.43 2.29
N GLY A 69 21.43 21.22 3.61
CA GLY A 69 20.39 20.70 4.48
C GLY A 69 19.17 21.62 4.58
N GLU A 70 19.39 22.92 4.72
CA GLU A 70 18.34 23.95 4.77
C GLU A 70 17.61 24.07 3.41
N GLU A 71 18.35 23.99 2.31
CA GLU A 71 17.80 23.98 0.95
C GLU A 71 16.82 22.81 0.77
N LEU A 72 17.25 21.58 1.08
CA LEU A 72 16.40 20.39 0.95
C LEU A 72 15.20 20.43 1.90
N ALA A 73 15.40 20.89 3.14
CA ALA A 73 14.30 21.07 4.10
C ALA A 73 13.26 22.09 3.60
N LYS A 74 13.71 23.23 3.10
CA LYS A 74 12.84 24.29 2.55
C LYS A 74 12.09 23.84 1.30
N ALA A 75 12.70 22.99 0.48
CA ALA A 75 12.07 22.38 -0.68
C ALA A 75 11.11 21.22 -0.30
N GLY A 76 10.98 20.90 0.98
CA GLY A 76 10.02 19.90 1.46
C GLY A 76 10.48 18.45 1.35
N ALA A 77 11.78 18.19 1.22
CA ALA A 77 12.30 16.81 1.17
C ALA A 77 11.93 16.03 2.44
N GLU A 78 11.23 14.90 2.30
CA GLU A 78 10.82 14.02 3.40
C GLU A 78 11.60 12.70 3.44
N ILE A 79 12.38 12.43 2.38
CA ILE A 79 13.26 11.27 2.23
C ILE A 79 14.64 11.80 1.85
N VAL A 80 15.70 11.21 2.40
CA VAL A 80 17.08 11.65 2.14
C VAL A 80 17.91 10.52 1.55
N ILE A 81 18.56 10.79 0.43
CA ILE A 81 19.58 9.91 -0.16
C ILE A 81 20.93 10.60 -0.04
N LEU A 82 21.83 10.02 0.76
CA LEU A 82 23.22 10.45 0.89
C LEU A 82 24.09 9.59 -0.02
N VAL A 83 24.70 10.22 -0.99
CA VAL A 83 25.61 9.56 -1.95
C VAL A 83 27.05 9.72 -1.49
N TYR A 84 27.80 8.62 -1.53
CA TYR A 84 29.20 8.53 -1.14
C TYR A 84 30.00 7.98 -2.31
N TYR A 85 30.79 8.83 -2.95
CA TYR A 85 31.61 8.43 -4.10
C TYR A 85 33.10 8.42 -3.78
N ILE A 86 33.54 9.35 -2.92
CA ILE A 86 34.93 9.48 -2.47
C ILE A 86 34.99 9.44 -0.96
N TRP A 87 36.19 9.53 -0.38
CA TRP A 87 36.34 9.80 1.06
C TRP A 87 35.67 11.14 1.42
N ASN A 88 34.99 11.16 2.53
CA ASN A 88 34.39 12.36 3.11
C ASN A 88 34.72 12.42 4.61
N TYR A 89 34.67 13.62 5.16
CA TYR A 89 34.82 13.81 6.62
C TYR A 89 33.49 13.51 7.32
N PRO A 90 33.42 12.46 8.18
CA PRO A 90 32.14 11.98 8.76
C PRO A 90 31.37 13.04 9.54
N TYR A 91 32.05 13.96 10.21
CA TYR A 91 31.39 14.98 11.01
C TYR A 91 30.51 15.96 10.19
N LEU A 92 30.75 16.07 8.89
CA LEU A 92 29.95 16.93 7.99
C LEU A 92 28.48 16.47 7.90
N VAL A 93 28.19 15.21 8.23
CA VAL A 93 26.81 14.72 8.24
C VAL A 93 25.95 15.40 9.32
N TRP A 94 26.53 15.82 10.44
CA TRP A 94 25.77 16.38 11.57
C TRP A 94 25.11 17.73 11.24
N PRO A 95 25.84 18.76 10.74
CA PRO A 95 25.19 20.00 10.34
C PRO A 95 24.16 19.77 9.22
N PHE A 96 24.40 18.85 8.30
CA PHE A 96 23.44 18.49 7.26
C PHE A 96 22.16 17.87 7.84
N ILE A 97 22.26 16.78 8.62
CA ILE A 97 21.11 16.08 9.19
C ILE A 97 20.33 16.96 10.17
N ASN A 98 21.02 17.83 10.93
CA ASN A 98 20.36 18.78 11.82
C ASN A 98 19.53 19.83 11.05
N SER A 99 19.96 20.19 9.84
CA SER A 99 19.25 21.15 8.99
C SER A 99 18.11 20.49 8.19
N VAL A 100 18.30 19.28 7.64
CA VAL A 100 17.28 18.62 6.83
C VAL A 100 16.21 17.90 7.68
N GLY A 101 16.53 17.49 8.92
CA GLY A 101 15.65 16.76 9.84
C GLY A 101 16.16 15.36 10.16
N ARG A 102 16.15 14.98 11.45
CA ARG A 102 16.70 13.71 11.97
C ARG A 102 15.74 12.52 11.86
N ASP A 103 14.46 12.77 11.66
CA ASP A 103 13.37 11.80 11.69
C ASP A 103 13.01 11.25 10.29
N LYS A 104 13.71 11.72 9.28
CA LYS A 104 13.48 11.32 7.89
C LYS A 104 14.13 9.99 7.56
N PRO A 105 13.54 9.16 6.68
CA PRO A 105 14.20 7.98 6.13
C PRO A 105 15.49 8.35 5.41
N ILE A 106 16.59 7.67 5.71
CA ILE A 106 17.91 7.93 5.14
C ILE A 106 18.40 6.69 4.40
N LEU A 107 18.75 6.87 3.10
CA LEU A 107 19.52 5.92 2.33
C LEU A 107 20.97 6.41 2.22
N SER A 108 21.92 5.61 2.66
CA SER A 108 23.34 5.78 2.39
C SER A 108 23.73 4.90 1.20
N LEU A 109 24.05 5.52 0.07
CA LEU A 109 24.36 4.87 -1.20
C LEU A 109 25.83 5.11 -1.59
N SER A 110 26.59 4.06 -1.85
CA SER A 110 27.99 4.16 -2.24
C SER A 110 28.32 3.25 -3.41
N ASN A 111 29.30 3.68 -4.22
CA ASN A 111 30.00 2.82 -5.17
C ASN A 111 30.80 1.72 -4.41
N ASN A 112 31.28 0.75 -5.17
CA ASN A 112 32.22 -0.28 -4.68
C ASN A 112 33.50 -0.28 -5.55
N GLU A 113 33.96 0.90 -5.91
CA GLU A 113 35.13 1.12 -6.76
C GLU A 113 36.37 1.38 -5.90
N GLY A 114 37.45 0.63 -6.15
CA GLY A 114 38.65 0.70 -5.31
C GLY A 114 39.48 1.98 -5.45
N ALA A 115 39.37 2.69 -6.59
CA ALA A 115 40.07 3.96 -6.83
C ALA A 115 39.48 5.12 -6.03
N TYR A 116 38.19 5.07 -5.72
CA TYR A 116 37.45 6.09 -4.99
C TYR A 116 36.79 5.46 -3.74
N PRO A 117 37.27 5.83 -2.54
CA PRO A 117 36.88 5.14 -1.31
C PRO A 117 35.52 5.59 -0.74
N GLY A 118 34.48 5.63 -1.59
CA GLY A 118 33.12 5.99 -1.19
C GLY A 118 32.57 5.07 -0.10
N ASN A 119 32.81 3.77 -0.22
CA ASN A 119 32.40 2.79 0.79
C ASN A 119 33.05 3.05 2.16
N VAL A 120 34.30 3.49 2.21
CA VAL A 120 34.97 3.86 3.46
C VAL A 120 34.29 5.10 4.07
N GLY A 121 33.99 6.10 3.25
CA GLY A 121 33.25 7.30 3.65
C GLY A 121 31.86 6.98 4.18
N LEU A 122 31.12 6.12 3.47
CA LEU A 122 29.80 5.64 3.89
C LEU A 122 29.88 4.95 5.26
N LEU A 123 30.76 3.97 5.43
CA LEU A 123 30.84 3.19 6.68
C LEU A 123 31.21 4.06 7.88
N ALA A 124 32.11 5.00 7.72
CA ALA A 124 32.50 5.94 8.78
C ALA A 124 31.35 6.90 9.15
N THR A 125 30.70 7.47 8.15
CA THR A 125 29.63 8.47 8.34
C THR A 125 28.34 7.83 8.84
N ASP A 126 27.88 6.78 8.18
CA ASP A 126 26.66 6.09 8.57
C ASP A 126 26.84 5.32 9.90
N GLY A 127 28.05 4.89 10.21
CA GLY A 127 28.43 4.38 11.54
C GLY A 127 28.18 5.40 12.64
N ALA A 128 28.56 6.65 12.41
CA ALA A 128 28.29 7.74 13.36
C ALA A 128 26.77 8.00 13.51
N LEU A 129 25.98 8.00 12.43
CA LEU A 129 24.52 8.14 12.51
C LEU A 129 23.91 7.04 13.39
N ARG A 130 24.32 5.79 13.21
CA ARG A 130 23.84 4.64 14.01
C ARG A 130 24.22 4.75 15.48
N GLN A 131 25.43 5.22 15.81
CA GLN A 131 25.84 5.44 17.20
C GLN A 131 24.94 6.51 17.89
N ALA A 132 24.42 7.46 17.13
CA ALA A 132 23.47 8.45 17.63
C ALA A 132 22.00 7.99 17.59
N GLY A 133 21.73 6.73 17.27
CA GLY A 133 20.39 6.17 17.21
C GLY A 133 19.59 6.59 15.96
N ILE A 134 20.22 7.21 14.95
CA ILE A 134 19.57 7.58 13.70
C ILE A 134 19.55 6.35 12.77
N ARG A 135 18.36 5.96 12.34
CA ARG A 135 18.17 4.83 11.43
C ARG A 135 18.53 5.23 10.01
N SER A 136 19.39 4.43 9.39
CA SER A 136 19.76 4.57 7.98
C SER A 136 19.84 3.20 7.32
N HIS A 137 19.59 3.16 6.03
CA HIS A 137 19.77 1.96 5.20
C HIS A 137 21.01 2.11 4.34
N ARG A 138 21.78 1.04 4.16
CA ARG A 138 23.02 1.03 3.38
C ARG A 138 22.84 0.21 2.12
N ILE A 139 23.19 0.80 0.97
CA ILE A 139 23.36 0.08 -0.28
C ILE A 139 24.75 0.41 -0.83
N VAL A 140 25.52 -0.63 -1.12
CA VAL A 140 26.88 -0.51 -1.69
C VAL A 140 26.93 -1.31 -2.97
N GLY A 141 27.36 -0.67 -4.04
CA GLY A 141 27.52 -1.26 -5.36
C GLY A 141 27.47 -0.23 -6.49
N ASP A 142 27.76 -0.69 -7.69
CA ASP A 142 27.64 0.14 -8.87
C ASP A 142 26.16 0.41 -9.19
N ILE A 143 25.81 1.69 -9.29
CA ILE A 143 24.42 2.08 -9.61
C ILE A 143 24.01 1.67 -11.04
N GLU A 144 24.95 1.33 -11.92
CA GLU A 144 24.67 0.77 -13.24
C GLU A 144 24.27 -0.73 -13.18
N ASP A 145 24.56 -1.43 -12.08
CA ASP A 145 24.11 -2.81 -11.87
C ASP A 145 22.59 -2.85 -11.64
N PRO A 146 21.82 -3.56 -12.48
CA PRO A 146 20.36 -3.70 -12.32
C PRO A 146 19.93 -4.19 -10.94
N LYS A 147 20.74 -5.03 -10.28
CA LYS A 147 20.45 -5.53 -8.91
C LYS A 147 20.58 -4.41 -7.86
N ILE A 148 21.52 -3.49 -8.04
CA ILE A 148 21.67 -2.33 -7.15
C ILE A 148 20.52 -1.36 -7.40
N GLN A 149 20.16 -1.10 -8.67
CA GLN A 149 19.00 -0.28 -9.03
C GLN A 149 17.72 -0.82 -8.38
N GLU A 150 17.49 -2.11 -8.48
CA GLU A 150 16.31 -2.76 -7.85
C GLU A 150 16.28 -2.54 -6.33
N LYS A 151 17.41 -2.74 -5.64
CA LYS A 151 17.51 -2.49 -4.18
C LYS A 151 17.22 -1.03 -3.84
N VAL A 152 17.76 -0.08 -4.62
CA VAL A 152 17.54 1.36 -4.42
C VAL A 152 16.07 1.70 -4.62
N VAL A 153 15.45 1.25 -5.71
CA VAL A 153 14.03 1.50 -5.98
C VAL A 153 13.13 0.85 -4.93
N ASN A 154 13.41 -0.39 -4.52
CA ASN A 154 12.65 -1.07 -3.46
C ASN A 154 12.73 -0.31 -2.13
N TRP A 155 13.87 0.26 -1.81
CA TRP A 155 14.01 1.09 -0.61
C TRP A 155 13.27 2.43 -0.75
N ILE A 156 13.40 3.10 -1.92
CA ILE A 156 12.72 4.37 -2.18
C ILE A 156 11.21 4.20 -2.08
N MET A 157 10.64 3.18 -2.70
CA MET A 157 9.18 2.94 -2.63
C MET A 157 8.72 2.63 -1.19
N ALA A 158 9.55 1.97 -0.40
CA ALA A 158 9.28 1.74 1.02
C ALA A 158 9.34 3.03 1.84
N ALA A 159 10.34 3.86 1.61
CA ALA A 159 10.50 5.16 2.27
C ALA A 159 9.37 6.12 1.88
N GLU A 160 8.99 6.12 0.60
CA GLU A 160 7.86 6.90 0.07
C GLU A 160 6.54 6.50 0.73
N ALA A 161 6.25 5.19 0.79
CA ALA A 161 5.07 4.69 1.48
C ALA A 161 5.03 5.15 2.95
N TYR A 162 6.18 5.13 3.64
CA TYR A 162 6.27 5.60 5.03
C TYR A 162 6.09 7.11 5.17
N ALA A 163 6.77 7.89 4.34
CA ALA A 163 6.71 9.36 4.41
C ALA A 163 5.31 9.88 4.05
N SER A 164 4.70 9.32 3.00
CA SER A 164 3.39 9.73 2.51
C SER A 164 2.22 9.30 3.39
N MET A 165 2.39 8.32 4.27
CA MET A 165 1.39 7.98 5.29
C MET A 165 1.27 9.05 6.38
N LYS A 166 2.35 9.81 6.66
CA LYS A 166 2.34 10.84 7.70
C LYS A 166 1.39 11.99 7.34
N GLY A 167 0.51 12.31 8.27
CA GLY A 167 -0.49 13.36 8.12
C GLY A 167 -1.72 12.99 7.32
N GLN A 168 -1.84 11.73 6.85
CA GLN A 168 -3.06 11.24 6.21
C GLN A 168 -4.22 11.14 7.21
N VAL A 169 -5.43 11.21 6.67
CA VAL A 169 -6.67 11.09 7.43
C VAL A 169 -7.42 9.82 6.97
N TYR A 170 -7.64 8.92 7.90
CA TYR A 170 -8.50 7.74 7.71
C TYR A 170 -9.93 8.06 8.10
N GLY A 171 -10.84 8.03 7.15
CA GLY A 171 -12.29 8.18 7.35
C GLY A 171 -12.94 6.85 7.77
N MET A 172 -13.33 6.71 9.03
CA MET A 172 -14.00 5.52 9.54
C MET A 172 -15.51 5.72 9.56
N TYR A 173 -16.24 5.04 8.69
CA TYR A 173 -17.69 5.12 8.62
C TYR A 173 -18.32 4.03 9.49
N GLY A 174 -18.95 4.43 10.59
CA GLY A 174 -19.73 3.58 11.48
C GLY A 174 -18.94 2.89 12.61
N GLY A 175 -17.62 2.97 12.61
CA GLY A 175 -16.78 2.43 13.67
C GLY A 175 -16.63 0.90 13.64
N HIS A 176 -16.49 0.28 14.79
CA HIS A 176 -16.16 -1.14 14.96
C HIS A 176 -17.28 -2.08 14.45
N SER A 177 -16.92 -2.99 13.55
CA SER A 177 -17.86 -3.95 12.95
C SER A 177 -17.86 -5.29 13.69
N MET A 178 -19.05 -5.83 13.97
CA MET A 178 -19.33 -7.20 14.43
C MET A 178 -18.46 -7.72 15.60
N GLY A 179 -17.85 -6.83 16.38
CA GLY A 179 -16.97 -7.22 17.49
C GLY A 179 -15.59 -7.76 17.07
N MET A 180 -15.16 -7.51 15.83
CA MET A 180 -13.85 -7.95 15.35
C MET A 180 -12.72 -7.05 15.88
N GLU A 181 -12.20 -7.38 17.04
CA GLU A 181 -11.15 -6.61 17.69
C GLU A 181 -9.86 -6.56 16.87
N THR A 182 -9.60 -7.57 16.02
CA THR A 182 -8.43 -7.59 15.11
C THR A 182 -8.45 -6.50 14.04
N GLY A 183 -9.63 -5.91 13.77
CA GLY A 183 -9.82 -4.76 12.89
C GLY A 183 -9.90 -3.43 13.61
N TYR A 184 -9.98 -3.45 14.96
CA TYR A 184 -10.18 -2.23 15.73
C TYR A 184 -8.94 -1.33 15.74
N PHE A 185 -9.18 -0.04 15.85
CA PHE A 185 -8.13 0.98 15.76
C PHE A 185 -7.58 1.36 17.15
N HIS A 186 -6.32 1.06 17.36
CA HIS A 186 -5.59 1.53 18.53
C HIS A 186 -4.97 2.91 18.24
N LEU A 187 -5.69 3.98 18.58
CA LEU A 187 -5.36 5.37 18.20
C LEU A 187 -3.89 5.74 18.46
N VAL A 188 -3.40 5.55 19.68
CA VAL A 188 -2.06 6.03 20.06
C VAL A 188 -0.92 5.28 19.34
N PRO A 189 -0.87 3.93 19.33
CA PRO A 189 0.13 3.20 18.58
C PRO A 189 0.14 3.54 17.08
N ILE A 190 -1.02 3.71 16.47
CA ILE A 190 -1.13 3.97 15.03
C ILE A 190 -0.71 5.41 14.71
N GLN A 191 -1.15 6.39 15.49
CA GLN A 191 -0.69 7.77 15.32
C GLN A 191 0.82 7.87 15.47
N ARG A 192 1.40 7.22 16.49
CA ARG A 192 2.85 7.22 16.72
C ARG A 192 3.63 6.55 15.60
N THR A 193 3.11 5.44 15.04
CA THR A 193 3.83 4.63 14.05
C THR A 193 3.66 5.16 12.63
N PHE A 194 2.44 5.56 12.26
CA PHE A 194 2.10 5.94 10.88
C PHE A 194 1.81 7.42 10.70
N GLY A 195 1.60 8.18 11.78
CA GLY A 195 1.18 9.57 11.71
C GLY A 195 -0.22 9.78 11.14
N VAL A 196 -1.05 8.74 11.11
CA VAL A 196 -2.41 8.77 10.54
C VAL A 196 -3.42 9.26 11.57
N THR A 197 -4.22 10.23 11.19
CA THR A 197 -5.38 10.71 11.97
C THR A 197 -6.61 9.87 11.62
N VAL A 198 -7.38 9.46 12.63
CA VAL A 198 -8.67 8.80 12.42
C VAL A 198 -9.79 9.78 12.66
N TYR A 199 -10.70 9.85 11.70
CA TYR A 199 -11.94 10.60 11.84
C TYR A 199 -13.13 9.66 11.67
N GLN A 200 -13.87 9.44 12.75
CA GLN A 200 -15.05 8.58 12.73
C GLN A 200 -16.29 9.38 12.38
N ILE A 201 -17.06 8.88 11.40
CA ILE A 201 -18.37 9.38 11.00
C ILE A 201 -19.40 8.27 11.21
N ASP A 202 -20.56 8.63 11.80
CA ASP A 202 -21.67 7.71 11.93
C ASP A 202 -22.26 7.36 10.56
N GLN A 203 -22.69 6.09 10.37
CA GLN A 203 -23.28 5.64 9.10
C GLN A 203 -24.58 6.39 8.76
N LEU A 204 -25.30 6.91 9.76
CA LEU A 204 -26.48 7.75 9.53
C LEU A 204 -26.14 8.98 8.68
N TRP A 205 -24.94 9.56 8.87
CA TRP A 205 -24.49 10.69 8.05
C TRP A 205 -24.38 10.32 6.57
N LEU A 206 -23.86 9.14 6.25
CA LEU A 206 -23.85 8.66 4.86
C LEU A 206 -25.25 8.46 4.30
N VAL A 207 -26.18 7.93 5.09
CA VAL A 207 -27.58 7.75 4.67
C VAL A 207 -28.23 9.11 4.36
N GLU A 208 -27.98 10.15 5.17
CA GLU A 208 -28.45 11.49 4.87
C GLU A 208 -27.79 12.05 3.58
N LYS A 209 -26.49 11.85 3.42
CA LYS A 209 -25.77 12.26 2.20
C LYS A 209 -26.23 11.52 0.94
N MET A 210 -26.65 10.27 1.04
CA MET A 210 -27.27 9.54 -0.09
C MET A 210 -28.54 10.23 -0.60
N LYS A 211 -29.32 10.91 0.26
CA LYS A 211 -30.53 11.65 -0.13
C LYS A 211 -30.19 12.92 -0.94
N GLU A 212 -28.99 13.47 -0.73
CA GLU A 212 -28.50 14.65 -1.47
C GLU A 212 -27.94 14.29 -2.86
N VAL A 213 -27.70 12.99 -3.15
CA VAL A 213 -27.18 12.53 -4.45
C VAL A 213 -28.22 12.74 -5.53
N PRO A 214 -27.91 13.48 -6.62
CA PRO A 214 -28.82 13.66 -7.74
C PRO A 214 -29.21 12.32 -8.35
N GLU A 215 -30.50 12.12 -8.60
CA GLU A 215 -31.03 10.88 -9.22
C GLU A 215 -30.33 10.58 -10.54
N GLU A 216 -30.11 11.60 -11.37
CA GLU A 216 -29.46 11.50 -12.68
C GLU A 216 -28.06 10.91 -12.59
N GLU A 217 -27.26 11.25 -11.56
CA GLU A 217 -25.90 10.70 -11.37
C GLU A 217 -25.93 9.20 -11.02
N ALA A 218 -26.86 8.78 -10.17
CA ALA A 218 -27.05 7.38 -9.87
C ALA A 218 -27.54 6.58 -11.10
N GLU A 219 -28.45 7.18 -11.89
CA GLU A 219 -28.92 6.61 -13.16
C GLU A 219 -27.80 6.48 -14.20
N ARG A 220 -26.86 7.42 -14.27
CA ARG A 220 -25.67 7.31 -15.15
C ARG A 220 -24.83 6.10 -14.77
N GLY A 221 -24.58 5.91 -13.48
CA GLY A 221 -23.85 4.72 -12.96
C GLY A 221 -24.59 3.43 -13.27
N LEU A 222 -25.91 3.40 -13.09
CA LEU A 222 -26.73 2.22 -13.40
C LEU A 222 -26.70 1.87 -14.89
N ARG A 223 -26.86 2.86 -15.78
CA ARG A 223 -26.73 2.64 -17.23
C ARG A 223 -25.35 2.09 -17.60
N TRP A 224 -24.28 2.69 -17.06
CA TRP A 224 -22.93 2.21 -17.32
C TRP A 224 -22.72 0.77 -16.88
N LEU A 225 -23.15 0.37 -15.66
CA LEU A 225 -23.08 -1.01 -15.22
C LEU A 225 -23.91 -1.95 -16.13
N SER A 226 -25.10 -1.49 -16.55
CA SER A 226 -25.96 -2.27 -17.45
C SER A 226 -25.32 -2.47 -18.83
N GLU A 227 -24.64 -1.46 -19.37
CA GLU A 227 -23.91 -1.55 -20.63
C GLU A 227 -22.69 -2.49 -20.53
N MET A 228 -21.95 -2.44 -19.41
CA MET A 228 -20.77 -3.26 -19.17
C MET A 228 -21.09 -4.74 -18.89
N LEU A 229 -22.13 -4.99 -18.12
CA LEU A 229 -22.46 -6.32 -17.61
C LEU A 229 -23.59 -7.02 -18.38
N GLY A 230 -24.58 -6.27 -18.87
CA GLY A 230 -25.74 -6.85 -19.55
C GLY A 230 -26.45 -7.88 -18.68
N GLU A 231 -26.61 -9.08 -19.24
CA GLU A 231 -27.27 -10.22 -18.55
C GLU A 231 -26.49 -10.74 -17.33
N ARG A 232 -25.24 -10.31 -17.11
CA ARG A 232 -24.48 -10.66 -15.89
C ARG A 232 -24.93 -9.88 -14.64
N ILE A 233 -25.87 -8.95 -14.76
CA ILE A 233 -26.62 -8.47 -13.61
C ILE A 233 -27.78 -9.43 -13.40
N ARG A 234 -27.69 -10.26 -12.38
CA ARG A 234 -28.66 -11.34 -12.09
C ARG A 234 -29.84 -10.82 -11.25
N TYR A 235 -30.64 -9.91 -11.83
CA TYR A 235 -31.82 -9.41 -11.16
C TYR A 235 -32.77 -10.55 -10.77
N ASP A 236 -33.19 -10.60 -9.50
CA ASP A 236 -34.13 -11.59 -8.96
C ASP A 236 -35.51 -10.99 -8.59
N GLY A 237 -35.64 -9.66 -8.77
CA GLY A 237 -36.85 -8.94 -8.45
C GLY A 237 -37.14 -8.74 -6.95
N LYS A 238 -36.25 -9.20 -6.08
CA LYS A 238 -36.36 -9.12 -4.62
C LYS A 238 -35.15 -8.46 -3.98
N MET A 239 -34.02 -9.16 -3.95
CA MET A 239 -32.78 -8.70 -3.32
C MET A 239 -32.00 -7.79 -4.26
N LEU A 240 -31.89 -8.17 -5.54
CA LEU A 240 -31.26 -7.37 -6.57
C LEU A 240 -32.28 -6.85 -7.58
N THR A 241 -32.55 -5.60 -7.49
CA THR A 241 -33.40 -4.84 -8.42
C THR A 241 -32.63 -3.60 -8.93
N PRO A 242 -33.09 -2.91 -9.98
CA PRO A 242 -32.52 -1.61 -10.37
C PRO A 242 -32.49 -0.60 -9.19
N GLU A 243 -33.52 -0.61 -8.35
CA GLU A 243 -33.64 0.30 -7.20
C GLU A 243 -32.63 -0.03 -6.10
N THR A 244 -32.42 -1.32 -5.77
CA THR A 244 -31.45 -1.72 -4.76
C THR A 244 -30.03 -1.50 -5.24
N LEU A 245 -29.72 -1.76 -6.51
CA LEU A 245 -28.43 -1.46 -7.14
C LEU A 245 -28.16 0.05 -7.17
N LYS A 246 -29.20 0.85 -7.49
CA LYS A 246 -29.10 2.30 -7.48
C LYS A 246 -28.79 2.87 -6.09
N LYS A 247 -29.31 2.26 -5.02
CA LYS A 247 -28.94 2.64 -3.64
C LYS A 247 -27.44 2.45 -3.37
N GLN A 248 -26.84 1.36 -3.85
CA GLN A 248 -25.39 1.13 -3.74
C GLN A 248 -24.59 2.19 -4.51
N LEU A 249 -25.06 2.61 -5.70
CA LEU A 249 -24.45 3.69 -6.47
C LEU A 249 -24.58 5.04 -5.76
N LYS A 250 -25.73 5.33 -5.12
CA LYS A 250 -25.88 6.52 -4.28
C LYS A 250 -24.94 6.48 -3.07
N LEU A 251 -24.75 5.31 -2.45
CA LEU A 251 -23.77 5.16 -1.38
C LEU A 251 -22.35 5.47 -1.87
N TYR A 252 -21.94 4.93 -3.02
CA TYR A 252 -20.65 5.25 -3.65
C TYR A 252 -20.46 6.76 -3.85
N LEU A 253 -21.44 7.43 -4.44
CA LEU A 253 -21.39 8.87 -4.69
C LEU A 253 -21.37 9.69 -3.40
N ALA A 254 -22.14 9.29 -2.40
CA ALA A 254 -22.15 9.93 -1.08
C ALA A 254 -20.78 9.78 -0.39
N MET A 255 -20.18 8.57 -0.41
CA MET A 255 -18.86 8.34 0.14
C MET A 255 -17.79 9.16 -0.55
N ARG A 256 -17.81 9.25 -1.89
CA ARG A 256 -16.88 10.11 -2.64
C ARG A 256 -16.99 11.56 -2.20
N LYS A 257 -18.21 12.09 -2.12
CA LYS A 257 -18.47 13.48 -1.71
C LYS A 257 -17.97 13.73 -0.29
N VAL A 258 -18.26 12.83 0.65
CA VAL A 258 -17.80 12.97 2.04
C VAL A 258 -16.29 12.87 2.15
N ASN A 259 -15.66 11.91 1.45
CA ASN A 259 -14.20 11.79 1.42
C ASN A 259 -13.53 13.09 0.95
N GLU A 260 -14.08 13.74 -0.07
CA GLU A 260 -13.59 15.03 -0.58
C GLU A 260 -13.86 16.18 0.40
N GLU A 261 -15.08 16.29 0.94
CA GLU A 261 -15.47 17.35 1.89
C GLU A 261 -14.64 17.34 3.16
N TYR A 262 -14.27 16.15 3.66
CA TYR A 262 -13.49 15.98 4.90
C TYR A 262 -11.99 15.79 4.66
N GLY A 263 -11.56 15.69 3.41
CA GLY A 263 -10.15 15.49 3.06
C GLY A 263 -9.61 14.13 3.52
N PHE A 264 -10.42 13.06 3.39
CA PHE A 264 -9.95 11.72 3.70
C PHE A 264 -9.03 11.20 2.59
N ASP A 265 -7.90 10.62 2.99
CA ASP A 265 -6.94 10.01 2.06
C ASP A 265 -7.29 8.55 1.76
N PHE A 266 -7.96 7.90 2.69
CA PHE A 266 -8.51 6.53 2.59
C PHE A 266 -9.62 6.34 3.62
N CYS A 267 -10.43 5.31 3.44
CA CYS A 267 -11.55 5.07 4.36
C CYS A 267 -11.79 3.58 4.64
N GLY A 268 -12.75 3.32 5.51
CA GLY A 268 -13.35 2.02 5.74
C GLY A 268 -14.80 2.18 6.15
N ILE A 269 -15.64 1.25 5.71
CA ILE A 269 -17.08 1.28 6.00
C ILE A 269 -17.50 0.05 6.79
N LYS A 270 -18.20 0.27 7.92
CA LYS A 270 -18.67 -0.79 8.79
C LYS A 270 -19.62 -1.76 8.05
N GLY A 271 -20.57 -1.22 7.25
CA GLY A 271 -21.56 -2.01 6.52
C GLY A 271 -22.49 -2.78 7.44
N GLN A 272 -21.99 -3.82 8.03
CA GLN A 272 -22.72 -4.69 8.97
C GLN A 272 -22.78 -4.06 10.37
N ARG A 273 -23.94 -4.03 10.97
CA ARG A 273 -25.25 -4.59 10.60
C ARG A 273 -26.15 -3.57 9.89
N GLU A 274 -26.11 -2.31 10.34
CA GLU A 274 -27.18 -1.34 10.14
C GLU A 274 -27.41 -1.02 8.66
N LEU A 275 -26.33 -0.76 7.86
CA LEU A 275 -26.50 -0.49 6.43
C LEU A 275 -27.02 -1.72 5.70
N SER A 276 -26.43 -2.88 5.93
CA SER A 276 -26.79 -4.12 5.25
C SER A 276 -28.16 -4.68 5.64
N GLU A 277 -28.69 -4.29 6.80
CA GLU A 277 -30.03 -4.68 7.25
C GLU A 277 -31.13 -3.70 6.82
N TYR A 278 -30.82 -2.38 6.72
CA TYR A 278 -31.85 -1.35 6.59
C TYR A 278 -31.72 -0.43 5.37
N VAL A 279 -30.56 -0.40 4.69
CA VAL A 279 -30.30 0.52 3.59
C VAL A 279 -29.93 -0.19 2.31
N CYS A 280 -28.72 -0.75 2.24
CA CYS A 280 -28.18 -1.57 1.17
C CYS A 280 -26.86 -2.24 1.61
N ILE A 281 -26.46 -3.30 0.93
CA ILE A 281 -25.09 -3.86 1.03
C ILE A 281 -24.08 -2.91 0.41
N THR A 282 -22.84 -2.95 0.87
CA THR A 282 -21.78 -1.97 0.51
C THR A 282 -20.89 -2.40 -0.67
N ASP A 283 -20.98 -3.65 -1.11
CA ASP A 283 -20.06 -4.32 -2.06
C ASP A 283 -19.75 -3.51 -3.32
N VAL A 284 -20.78 -3.02 -4.03
CA VAL A 284 -20.59 -2.25 -5.27
C VAL A 284 -19.95 -0.89 -5.00
N ALA A 285 -20.27 -0.25 -3.87
CA ALA A 285 -19.66 1.02 -3.50
C ALA A 285 -18.18 0.84 -3.16
N GLU A 286 -17.83 -0.20 -2.43
CA GLU A 286 -16.45 -0.55 -2.08
C GLU A 286 -15.65 -0.97 -3.32
N MET A 287 -16.22 -1.80 -4.21
CA MET A 287 -15.61 -2.17 -5.48
C MET A 287 -15.24 -0.93 -6.29
N LEU A 288 -16.20 -0.01 -6.50
CA LEU A 288 -16.00 1.19 -7.31
C LEU A 288 -15.01 2.19 -6.67
N LEU A 289 -14.94 2.29 -5.33
CA LEU A 289 -13.91 3.10 -4.67
C LEU A 289 -12.52 2.54 -4.95
N ASN A 290 -12.33 1.23 -4.77
CA ASN A 290 -11.05 0.55 -4.92
C ASN A 290 -10.66 0.30 -6.39
N ASP A 291 -11.59 0.38 -7.35
CA ASP A 291 -11.30 0.25 -8.77
C ASP A 291 -10.55 1.47 -9.34
N PRO A 292 -9.72 1.29 -10.39
CA PRO A 292 -9.02 2.38 -11.07
C PRO A 292 -9.89 3.09 -12.13
N TYR A 293 -11.20 2.91 -12.10
CA TYR A 293 -12.17 3.49 -13.01
C TYR A 293 -13.58 3.54 -12.40
N ASP A 294 -14.42 4.40 -12.97
CA ASP A 294 -15.88 4.41 -12.84
C ASP A 294 -16.50 4.90 -14.17
N TRP A 295 -17.78 5.25 -14.16
CA TRP A 295 -18.46 5.78 -15.36
C TRP A 295 -17.98 7.15 -15.84
N ASN A 296 -17.13 7.82 -15.07
CA ASN A 296 -16.47 9.06 -15.48
C ASN A 296 -15.09 8.83 -16.11
N GLY A 297 -14.65 7.57 -16.19
CA GLY A 297 -13.38 7.16 -16.78
C GLY A 297 -12.35 6.66 -15.77
N SER A 298 -11.07 6.77 -16.12
CA SER A 298 -9.96 6.35 -15.28
C SER A 298 -9.83 7.26 -14.06
N LYS A 299 -9.55 6.66 -12.92
CA LYS A 299 -9.26 7.35 -11.66
C LYS A 299 -8.18 6.60 -10.87
N GLU A 300 -7.59 7.26 -9.91
CA GLU A 300 -6.76 6.59 -8.92
C GLU A 300 -7.65 5.74 -7.98
N PRO A 301 -7.26 4.48 -7.65
CA PRO A 301 -7.95 3.68 -6.63
C PRO A 301 -7.98 4.41 -5.30
N PHE A 302 -9.15 4.54 -4.71
CA PHE A 302 -9.32 5.09 -3.37
C PHE A 302 -9.54 3.94 -2.39
N VAL A 303 -8.60 3.73 -1.47
CA VAL A 303 -8.68 2.62 -0.52
C VAL A 303 -9.90 2.76 0.37
N CYS A 304 -10.73 1.73 0.36
CA CYS A 304 -11.89 1.59 1.25
C CYS A 304 -11.88 0.16 1.80
N ALA A 305 -11.63 -0.01 3.09
CA ALA A 305 -11.68 -1.32 3.72
C ALA A 305 -13.11 -1.69 4.12
N THR A 306 -13.52 -2.92 3.80
CA THR A 306 -14.80 -3.45 4.28
C THR A 306 -14.78 -3.61 5.80
N GLU A 307 -15.98 -3.62 6.41
CA GLU A 307 -16.18 -3.84 7.84
C GLU A 307 -15.44 -2.83 8.74
N ALA A 308 -15.06 -1.67 8.16
CA ALA A 308 -14.23 -0.63 8.79
C ALA A 308 -12.95 -1.19 9.46
N ASP A 309 -12.41 -2.29 8.94
CA ASP A 309 -11.17 -2.88 9.44
C ASP A 309 -10.00 -1.91 9.25
N SER A 310 -9.65 -1.23 10.32
CA SER A 310 -8.69 -0.13 10.30
C SER A 310 -7.25 -0.60 10.07
N PHE A 311 -6.88 -1.78 10.62
CA PHE A 311 -5.57 -2.37 10.32
C PHE A 311 -5.49 -2.86 8.87
N ALA A 312 -6.60 -3.36 8.30
CA ALA A 312 -6.66 -3.65 6.88
C ALA A 312 -6.55 -2.37 6.04
N ALA A 313 -7.30 -1.31 6.37
CA ALA A 313 -7.25 -0.04 5.66
C ALA A 313 -5.83 0.54 5.60
N ILE A 314 -5.11 0.55 6.73
CA ILE A 314 -3.71 0.99 6.79
C ILE A 314 -2.82 0.06 5.96
N THR A 315 -2.99 -1.27 6.08
CA THR A 315 -2.23 -2.23 5.27
C THR A 315 -2.48 -2.01 3.77
N MET A 316 -3.74 -1.82 3.36
CA MET A 316 -4.10 -1.52 1.97
C MET A 316 -3.45 -0.23 1.48
N GLN A 317 -3.47 0.82 2.29
CA GLN A 317 -2.86 2.10 1.92
C GLN A 317 -1.35 1.97 1.75
N ILE A 318 -0.67 1.24 2.64
CA ILE A 318 0.75 0.89 2.50
C ILE A 318 1.00 0.12 1.21
N LEU A 319 0.22 -0.94 0.95
CA LEU A 319 0.36 -1.78 -0.24
C LEU A 319 0.13 -0.99 -1.54
N LYS A 320 -0.82 -0.04 -1.55
CA LYS A 320 -1.04 0.86 -2.67
C LYS A 320 0.21 1.69 -2.99
N TYR A 321 0.86 2.30 -1.99
CA TYR A 321 2.12 3.03 -2.18
C TYR A 321 3.26 2.11 -2.63
N ILE A 322 3.44 0.96 -1.96
CA ILE A 322 4.47 -0.04 -2.26
C ILE A 322 4.38 -0.57 -3.70
N SER A 323 3.18 -0.63 -4.26
CA SER A 323 2.94 -1.09 -5.64
C SER A 323 2.95 0.03 -6.69
N GLY A 324 3.15 1.29 -6.28
CA GLY A 324 3.10 2.44 -7.20
C GLY A 324 1.68 2.79 -7.65
N GLY A 325 0.65 2.45 -6.88
CA GLY A 325 -0.75 2.85 -7.10
C GLY A 325 -1.67 1.76 -7.64
N LEU A 326 -1.31 0.47 -7.52
CA LEU A 326 -2.22 -0.62 -7.92
C LEU A 326 -3.44 -0.70 -6.98
N PRO A 327 -4.59 -1.17 -7.48
CA PRO A 327 -5.69 -1.61 -6.63
C PRO A 327 -5.23 -2.68 -5.64
N VAL A 328 -5.74 -2.64 -4.42
CA VAL A 328 -5.37 -3.60 -3.37
C VAL A 328 -6.53 -4.56 -3.13
N LEU A 329 -6.22 -5.84 -3.09
CA LEU A 329 -7.17 -6.90 -2.75
C LEU A 329 -7.40 -6.92 -1.24
N PHE A 330 -8.63 -7.18 -0.85
CA PHE A 330 -9.02 -7.49 0.52
C PHE A 330 -9.85 -8.77 0.51
N ALA A 331 -9.57 -9.74 1.38
CA ALA A 331 -10.34 -10.97 1.48
C ALA A 331 -10.31 -11.57 2.88
N ASP A 332 -11.29 -12.45 3.19
CA ASP A 332 -11.17 -13.40 4.30
C ASP A 332 -10.22 -14.54 3.95
N VAL A 333 -9.47 -14.99 4.92
CA VAL A 333 -8.82 -16.32 4.90
C VAL A 333 -9.91 -17.36 5.10
N ARG A 334 -10.61 -17.74 4.03
CA ARG A 334 -11.88 -18.44 4.12
C ARG A 334 -11.75 -19.95 4.29
N LEU A 335 -10.89 -20.57 3.47
CA LEU A 335 -10.70 -22.00 3.50
C LEU A 335 -9.31 -22.38 2.98
N TYR A 336 -8.76 -23.48 3.49
CA TYR A 336 -7.58 -24.13 2.96
C TYR A 336 -7.91 -25.55 2.52
N HIS A 337 -7.48 -25.92 1.32
CA HIS A 337 -7.68 -27.25 0.72
C HIS A 337 -6.36 -28.03 0.81
N PRO A 338 -6.15 -28.86 1.85
CA PRO A 338 -4.85 -29.47 2.12
C PRO A 338 -4.38 -30.43 1.02
N ASP A 339 -5.31 -31.16 0.40
CA ASP A 339 -4.96 -32.13 -0.66
C ASP A 339 -4.37 -31.49 -1.92
N LYS A 340 -4.55 -30.16 -2.07
CA LYS A 340 -4.17 -29.40 -3.27
C LYS A 340 -3.20 -28.27 -2.96
N ASP A 341 -2.94 -28.00 -1.71
CA ASP A 341 -2.21 -26.81 -1.24
C ASP A 341 -2.81 -25.53 -1.85
N ILE A 342 -4.13 -25.36 -1.73
CA ILE A 342 -4.88 -24.21 -2.25
C ILE A 342 -5.57 -23.48 -1.11
N TRP A 343 -5.34 -22.20 -1.03
CA TRP A 343 -6.09 -21.26 -0.19
C TRP A 343 -7.24 -20.67 -1.02
N ASP A 344 -8.41 -20.56 -0.40
CA ASP A 344 -9.54 -19.80 -0.91
C ASP A 344 -9.68 -18.53 -0.07
N PHE A 345 -9.36 -17.40 -0.66
CA PHE A 345 -9.55 -16.07 -0.09
C PHE A 345 -10.78 -15.44 -0.71
N CYS A 346 -11.84 -15.29 0.08
CA CYS A 346 -13.15 -14.92 -0.39
C CYS A 346 -13.88 -14.08 0.66
N ASN A 347 -14.42 -12.93 0.28
CA ASN A 347 -15.26 -12.10 1.14
C ASN A 347 -16.30 -11.39 0.27
N SER A 348 -17.49 -11.12 0.82
CA SER A 348 -18.43 -10.13 0.29
C SER A 348 -17.81 -8.72 0.42
N GLY A 349 -17.99 -7.89 -0.58
CA GLY A 349 -17.44 -6.52 -0.60
C GLY A 349 -16.01 -6.43 -1.11
N ASN A 350 -15.51 -5.26 -1.18
CA ASN A 350 -14.15 -4.76 -1.31
C ASN A 350 -13.15 -5.43 -2.30
N HIS A 351 -13.57 -6.33 -3.15
CA HIS A 351 -12.70 -6.80 -4.20
C HIS A 351 -12.83 -5.86 -5.42
N PRO A 352 -11.77 -5.10 -5.79
CA PRO A 352 -11.81 -4.31 -7.01
C PRO A 352 -12.05 -5.21 -8.22
N SER A 353 -13.00 -4.86 -9.08
CA SER A 353 -13.30 -5.61 -10.30
C SER A 353 -12.09 -5.74 -11.23
N TRP A 354 -11.13 -4.84 -11.07
CA TRP A 354 -9.83 -4.86 -11.74
C TRP A 354 -9.13 -6.22 -11.63
N TYR A 355 -9.28 -6.93 -10.52
CA TYR A 355 -8.63 -8.23 -10.29
C TYR A 355 -9.14 -9.33 -11.24
N ALA A 356 -10.31 -9.18 -11.83
CA ALA A 356 -10.86 -10.18 -12.76
C ALA A 356 -9.97 -10.40 -14.01
N SER A 357 -9.26 -9.37 -14.47
CA SER A 357 -8.33 -9.46 -15.62
C SER A 357 -7.09 -8.60 -15.46
N ARG A 358 -6.99 -7.80 -14.39
CA ARG A 358 -5.92 -6.81 -14.13
C ARG A 358 -5.76 -5.79 -15.27
N SER A 359 -6.85 -5.49 -15.97
CA SER A 359 -6.91 -4.52 -17.07
C SER A 359 -7.35 -3.14 -16.57
N TYR A 360 -6.80 -2.08 -17.16
CA TYR A 360 -7.28 -0.71 -16.94
C TYR A 360 -8.41 -0.33 -17.91
N ASP A 361 -8.74 -1.19 -18.87
CA ASP A 361 -10.01 -1.13 -19.61
C ASP A 361 -11.08 -1.88 -18.81
N PRO A 362 -12.10 -1.20 -18.27
CA PRO A 362 -13.17 -1.85 -17.51
C PRO A 362 -13.89 -2.94 -18.29
N LYS A 363 -13.98 -2.82 -19.62
CA LYS A 363 -14.65 -3.82 -20.48
C LYS A 363 -14.00 -5.20 -20.33
N GLU A 364 -12.68 -5.26 -20.21
CA GLU A 364 -11.97 -6.55 -20.09
C GLU A 364 -12.23 -7.21 -18.73
N ASN A 365 -12.33 -6.42 -17.66
CA ASN A 365 -12.65 -6.95 -16.34
C ASN A 365 -14.12 -7.38 -16.25
N PHE A 366 -15.04 -6.54 -16.71
CA PHE A 366 -16.48 -6.81 -16.64
C PHE A 366 -16.95 -7.98 -17.55
N LYS A 367 -16.12 -8.46 -18.46
CA LYS A 367 -16.40 -9.76 -19.14
C LYS A 367 -16.41 -10.93 -18.17
N LYS A 368 -15.76 -10.83 -17.02
CA LYS A 368 -15.59 -11.90 -16.03
C LYS A 368 -16.31 -11.62 -14.70
N VAL A 369 -16.91 -10.45 -14.56
CA VAL A 369 -17.63 -10.04 -13.34
C VAL A 369 -19.11 -10.33 -13.51
N THR A 370 -19.75 -10.84 -12.45
CA THR A 370 -21.19 -11.02 -12.35
C THR A 370 -21.71 -10.34 -11.08
N LEU A 371 -22.83 -9.64 -11.17
CA LEU A 371 -23.55 -9.13 -10.01
C LEU A 371 -24.67 -10.10 -9.64
N HIS A 372 -24.59 -10.63 -8.42
CA HIS A 372 -25.57 -11.54 -7.86
C HIS A 372 -26.43 -10.86 -6.80
N PRO A 373 -27.67 -11.32 -6.58
CA PRO A 373 -28.45 -10.92 -5.40
C PRO A 373 -27.66 -11.16 -4.12
N ALA A 374 -27.60 -10.15 -3.26
CA ALA A 374 -27.02 -10.31 -1.93
C ALA A 374 -27.71 -11.43 -1.15
N LEU A 375 -26.94 -12.20 -0.38
CA LEU A 375 -27.50 -13.29 0.43
C LEU A 375 -28.41 -12.72 1.54
N GLU A 376 -29.73 -12.95 1.43
CA GLU A 376 -30.72 -12.44 2.37
C GLU A 376 -30.40 -12.81 3.83
N LEU A 377 -29.77 -13.97 4.05
CA LEU A 377 -29.35 -14.43 5.38
C LEU A 377 -28.43 -13.44 6.10
N TYR A 378 -27.58 -12.75 5.34
CA TYR A 378 -26.61 -11.79 5.88
C TYR A 378 -26.98 -10.33 5.59
N PHE A 379 -27.74 -10.06 4.50
CA PHE A 379 -27.91 -8.72 3.93
C PHE A 379 -29.36 -8.42 3.59
N ARG A 380 -30.21 -8.26 4.60
CA ARG A 380 -31.67 -8.10 4.45
C ARG A 380 -32.12 -6.92 3.60
N ALA A 381 -31.33 -5.84 3.54
CA ALA A 381 -31.67 -4.67 2.74
C ALA A 381 -31.48 -4.86 1.22
N GLY A 382 -30.80 -5.93 0.82
CA GLY A 382 -30.56 -6.24 -0.58
C GLY A 382 -29.49 -5.38 -1.25
N GLY A 383 -29.33 -5.60 -2.53
CA GLY A 383 -28.31 -5.06 -3.40
C GLY A 383 -27.55 -6.17 -4.12
N ALA A 384 -26.48 -5.86 -4.77
CA ALA A 384 -25.62 -6.77 -5.50
C ALA A 384 -24.37 -7.16 -4.71
N SER A 385 -24.09 -8.44 -4.62
CA SER A 385 -22.74 -8.96 -4.40
C SER A 385 -22.00 -9.05 -5.74
N VAL A 386 -20.68 -8.89 -5.68
CA VAL A 386 -19.80 -8.92 -6.86
C VAL A 386 -19.12 -10.28 -6.92
N GLU A 387 -19.25 -11.01 -8.03
CA GLU A 387 -18.61 -12.32 -8.22
C GLU A 387 -17.62 -12.24 -9.36
N PHE A 388 -16.42 -12.74 -9.13
CA PHE A 388 -15.38 -13.05 -10.11
C PHE A 388 -14.26 -13.88 -9.46
N ASP A 389 -13.44 -14.52 -10.28
CA ASP A 389 -12.18 -15.11 -9.83
C ASP A 389 -11.01 -14.21 -10.22
N ALA A 390 -10.10 -13.96 -9.28
CA ALA A 390 -8.94 -13.14 -9.54
C ALA A 390 -8.02 -13.74 -10.60
N ALA A 391 -7.56 -12.91 -11.53
CA ALA A 391 -6.61 -13.30 -12.57
C ALA A 391 -5.36 -13.94 -11.98
N PRO A 392 -4.78 -14.96 -12.64
CA PRO A 392 -3.61 -15.67 -12.17
C PRO A 392 -2.35 -14.80 -12.17
N GLY A 393 -1.37 -15.20 -11.37
CA GLY A 393 -0.04 -14.59 -11.35
C GLY A 393 0.52 -14.38 -9.95
N GLU A 394 1.76 -13.93 -9.92
CA GLU A 394 2.49 -13.67 -8.67
C GLU A 394 1.78 -12.61 -7.83
N MET A 395 1.75 -12.84 -6.53
CA MET A 395 1.11 -11.97 -5.54
C MET A 395 2.00 -11.83 -4.30
N THR A 396 1.90 -10.69 -3.65
CA THR A 396 2.39 -10.50 -2.27
C THR A 396 1.20 -10.20 -1.39
N PHE A 397 1.07 -10.97 -0.31
CA PHE A 397 0.05 -10.77 0.70
C PHE A 397 0.68 -10.24 1.99
N ALA A 398 -0.03 -9.36 2.66
CA ALA A 398 0.43 -8.81 3.93
C ALA A 398 -0.73 -8.45 4.86
N ARG A 399 -0.45 -8.42 6.16
CA ARG A 399 -1.39 -7.97 7.17
C ARG A 399 -0.67 -7.39 8.37
N LEU A 400 -1.07 -6.20 8.80
CA LEU A 400 -0.67 -5.64 10.09
C LEU A 400 -1.39 -6.34 11.23
N GLY A 401 -0.67 -6.57 12.32
CA GLY A 401 -1.19 -7.02 13.59
C GLY A 401 -0.61 -6.21 14.74
N ILE A 402 -1.20 -6.37 15.91
CA ILE A 402 -0.69 -5.78 17.15
C ILE A 402 -0.62 -6.86 18.25
N TRP A 403 0.47 -6.87 19.00
CA TRP A 403 0.64 -7.66 20.20
C TRP A 403 1.03 -6.75 21.36
N LYS A 404 0.12 -6.61 22.34
CA LYS A 404 0.21 -5.55 23.34
C LYS A 404 0.24 -4.17 22.65
N ASP A 405 1.32 -3.42 22.75
CA ASP A 405 1.53 -2.12 22.11
C ASP A 405 2.49 -2.15 20.91
N ARG A 406 2.94 -3.35 20.50
CA ARG A 406 3.92 -3.57 19.44
C ARG A 406 3.21 -3.98 18.14
N ILE A 407 3.34 -3.14 17.13
CA ILE A 407 2.82 -3.43 15.78
C ILE A 407 3.81 -4.33 15.04
N TYR A 408 3.26 -5.30 14.29
CA TYR A 408 4.02 -6.16 13.40
C TYR A 408 3.29 -6.34 12.07
N MET A 409 3.97 -6.86 11.07
CA MET A 409 3.40 -7.16 9.76
C MET A 409 3.78 -8.57 9.35
N VAL A 410 2.79 -9.42 9.09
CA VAL A 410 3.00 -10.70 8.44
C VAL A 410 3.02 -10.47 6.93
N ILE A 411 4.02 -11.03 6.25
CA ILE A 411 4.25 -10.87 4.81
C ILE A 411 4.46 -12.26 4.23
N VAL A 412 3.75 -12.59 3.15
CA VAL A 412 3.92 -13.86 2.45
C VAL A 412 3.81 -13.66 0.94
N LYS A 413 4.71 -14.30 0.20
CA LYS A 413 4.64 -14.41 -1.24
C LYS A 413 3.68 -15.53 -1.62
N GLY A 414 2.98 -15.39 -2.75
CA GLY A 414 2.11 -16.43 -3.27
C GLY A 414 1.85 -16.26 -4.76
N VAL A 415 0.99 -17.11 -5.27
CA VAL A 415 0.53 -17.11 -6.67
C VAL A 415 -0.98 -17.30 -6.69
N SER A 416 -1.71 -16.38 -7.32
CA SER A 416 -3.10 -16.61 -7.71
C SER A 416 -3.11 -17.63 -8.84
N LEU A 417 -3.95 -18.65 -8.72
CA LEU A 417 -3.94 -19.84 -9.58
C LEU A 417 -4.90 -19.69 -10.76
N ASP A 418 -4.52 -20.27 -11.89
CA ASP A 418 -5.40 -20.51 -13.04
C ASP A 418 -5.97 -21.92 -12.91
N LEU A 419 -7.16 -22.03 -12.33
CA LEU A 419 -7.82 -23.32 -12.13
C LEU A 419 -8.79 -23.63 -13.28
N PRO A 420 -8.92 -24.91 -13.69
CA PRO A 420 -10.00 -25.32 -14.58
C PRO A 420 -11.38 -24.89 -14.07
N GLU A 421 -12.27 -24.46 -14.96
CA GLU A 421 -13.58 -23.90 -14.59
C GLU A 421 -14.40 -24.83 -13.69
N GLU A 422 -14.41 -26.13 -13.98
CA GLU A 422 -15.12 -27.11 -13.15
C GLU A 422 -14.57 -27.18 -11.74
N GLU A 423 -13.24 -27.17 -11.58
CA GLU A 423 -12.60 -27.20 -10.27
C GLU A 423 -12.88 -25.93 -9.49
N ARG A 424 -12.72 -24.78 -10.13
CA ARG A 424 -12.99 -23.47 -9.56
C ARG A 424 -14.43 -23.38 -9.04
N ARG A 425 -15.41 -23.77 -9.86
CA ARG A 425 -16.83 -23.82 -9.43
C ARG A 425 -17.02 -24.75 -8.25
N ARG A 426 -16.38 -25.92 -8.26
CA ARG A 426 -16.47 -26.88 -7.16
C ARG A 426 -15.90 -26.31 -5.87
N LEU A 427 -14.77 -25.63 -5.91
CA LEU A 427 -14.15 -25.00 -4.73
C LEU A 427 -15.02 -23.84 -4.22
N ALA A 428 -15.50 -22.95 -5.09
CA ALA A 428 -16.37 -21.83 -4.71
C ALA A 428 -17.68 -22.31 -4.06
N GLN A 429 -18.23 -23.46 -4.48
CA GLN A 429 -19.42 -24.07 -3.84
C GLN A 429 -19.19 -24.47 -2.36
N MET A 430 -17.93 -24.68 -1.97
CA MET A 430 -17.60 -25.04 -0.58
C MET A 430 -17.60 -23.83 0.36
N THR A 431 -17.54 -22.62 -0.19
CA THR A 431 -17.58 -21.36 0.53
C THR A 431 -18.80 -20.52 0.11
N ASN A 432 -18.65 -19.61 -0.85
CA ASN A 432 -19.77 -18.84 -1.40
C ASN A 432 -19.60 -18.55 -2.89
N PRO A 433 -20.36 -19.21 -3.78
CA PRO A 433 -20.18 -19.09 -5.23
C PRO A 433 -20.64 -17.74 -5.82
N THR A 434 -21.16 -16.83 -5.01
CA THR A 434 -21.63 -15.51 -5.46
C THR A 434 -20.73 -14.35 -5.01
N TRP A 435 -19.59 -14.68 -4.39
CA TRP A 435 -18.59 -13.72 -3.93
C TRP A 435 -17.32 -13.80 -4.77
N PRO A 436 -16.45 -12.79 -4.72
CA PRO A 436 -15.19 -12.83 -5.44
C PRO A 436 -14.19 -13.76 -4.73
N HIS A 437 -13.43 -14.54 -5.52
CA HIS A 437 -12.46 -15.52 -5.05
C HIS A 437 -11.04 -15.21 -5.49
N VAL A 438 -10.08 -15.52 -4.64
CA VAL A 438 -8.68 -15.66 -4.99
C VAL A 438 -8.23 -17.05 -4.56
N PHE A 439 -8.17 -17.97 -5.51
CA PHE A 439 -7.56 -19.27 -5.27
C PHE A 439 -6.05 -19.13 -5.36
N ALA A 440 -5.34 -19.30 -4.26
CA ALA A 440 -3.92 -19.02 -4.19
C ALA A 440 -3.11 -20.18 -3.59
N ARG A 441 -1.85 -20.26 -3.97
CA ARG A 441 -0.83 -21.02 -3.27
C ARG A 441 0.14 -20.03 -2.62
N LEU A 442 0.38 -20.21 -1.32
CA LEU A 442 1.33 -19.38 -0.57
C LEU A 442 2.68 -20.08 -0.46
N ASP A 443 3.75 -19.30 -0.41
CA ASP A 443 5.11 -19.77 -0.15
C ASP A 443 5.35 -19.93 1.37
N CYS A 444 4.50 -20.74 2.02
CA CYS A 444 4.62 -21.07 3.43
C CYS A 444 3.87 -22.37 3.74
N ASP A 445 4.16 -22.96 4.89
CA ASP A 445 3.39 -24.08 5.41
C ASP A 445 2.12 -23.57 6.12
N PHE A 446 1.05 -24.38 6.08
CA PHE A 446 -0.27 -24.01 6.64
C PHE A 446 -0.18 -23.69 8.13
N GLU A 447 0.46 -24.58 8.90
CA GLU A 447 0.61 -24.43 10.35
C GLU A 447 1.42 -23.18 10.71
N ASP A 448 2.44 -22.86 9.91
CA ASP A 448 3.27 -21.67 10.11
C ASP A 448 2.48 -20.41 9.84
N PHE A 449 1.65 -20.40 8.79
CA PHE A 449 0.72 -19.29 8.52
C PHE A 449 -0.24 -19.09 9.69
N VAL A 450 -0.97 -20.13 10.09
CA VAL A 450 -1.99 -20.07 11.16
C VAL A 450 -1.37 -19.64 12.50
N SER A 451 -0.12 -20.02 12.75
CA SER A 451 0.56 -19.71 14.03
C SER A 451 0.85 -18.22 14.24
N VAL A 452 1.01 -17.43 13.17
CA VAL A 452 1.42 -16.01 13.27
C VAL A 452 0.46 -15.02 12.61
N PHE A 453 -0.50 -15.49 11.80
CA PHE A 453 -1.37 -14.59 11.07
C PHE A 453 -2.38 -13.92 12.00
N PRO A 454 -2.48 -12.56 11.99
CA PRO A 454 -3.11 -11.84 13.09
C PRO A 454 -4.62 -11.69 12.98
N SER A 455 -5.26 -12.05 11.86
CA SER A 455 -6.67 -11.72 11.59
C SER A 455 -7.30 -12.71 10.61
N ASN A 456 -8.64 -12.65 10.49
CA ASN A 456 -9.36 -13.31 9.39
C ASN A 456 -9.14 -12.63 8.03
N HIS A 457 -8.76 -11.35 8.01
CA HIS A 457 -8.59 -10.58 6.77
C HIS A 457 -7.15 -10.59 6.28
N ILE A 458 -6.97 -10.82 4.99
CA ILE A 458 -5.71 -10.78 4.26
C ILE A 458 -5.78 -9.77 3.11
N LEU A 459 -4.69 -9.02 2.90
CA LEU A 459 -4.59 -8.01 1.86
C LEU A 459 -3.52 -8.44 0.85
N GLY A 460 -3.73 -8.12 -0.44
CA GLY A 460 -2.79 -8.56 -1.47
C GLY A 460 -2.63 -7.60 -2.62
N ILE A 461 -1.46 -7.63 -3.25
CA ILE A 461 -1.13 -6.92 -4.49
C ILE A 461 -0.40 -7.83 -5.46
N PRO A 462 -0.57 -7.65 -6.78
CA PRO A 462 0.20 -8.40 -7.78
C PRO A 462 1.70 -8.09 -7.71
N GLY A 463 2.51 -9.12 -7.96
CA GLY A 463 3.96 -9.03 -8.00
C GLY A 463 4.66 -9.37 -6.69
N ASN A 464 6.00 -9.39 -6.74
CA ASN A 464 6.84 -9.63 -5.57
C ASN A 464 7.27 -8.30 -4.93
N HIS A 465 6.70 -8.01 -3.77
CA HIS A 465 6.97 -6.79 -3.01
C HIS A 465 7.52 -7.07 -1.60
N VAL A 466 7.98 -8.29 -1.33
CA VAL A 466 8.47 -8.70 -0.01
C VAL A 466 9.58 -7.79 0.48
N ASP A 467 10.61 -7.53 -0.34
CA ASP A 467 11.75 -6.68 0.06
C ASP A 467 11.33 -5.23 0.34
N LYS A 468 10.38 -4.69 -0.44
CA LYS A 468 9.82 -3.35 -0.21
C LYS A 468 9.11 -3.28 1.14
N LEU A 469 8.27 -4.28 1.47
CA LEU A 469 7.55 -4.35 2.74
C LEU A 469 8.50 -4.55 3.93
N VAL A 470 9.53 -5.36 3.78
CA VAL A 470 10.59 -5.52 4.82
C VAL A 470 11.31 -4.19 5.04
N ASN A 471 11.66 -3.46 3.98
CA ASN A 471 12.26 -2.13 4.11
C ASN A 471 11.30 -1.13 4.77
N TYR A 472 10.02 -1.14 4.39
CA TYR A 472 8.98 -0.34 5.04
C TYR A 472 8.92 -0.60 6.55
N CYS A 473 8.84 -1.88 6.94
CA CYS A 473 8.81 -2.26 8.34
C CYS A 473 10.05 -1.77 9.12
N ARG A 474 11.24 -1.88 8.52
CA ARG A 474 12.49 -1.37 9.12
C ARG A 474 12.47 0.14 9.31
N ILE A 475 11.97 0.89 8.31
CA ILE A 475 11.85 2.36 8.37
C ILE A 475 10.83 2.74 9.45
N ALA A 476 9.66 2.13 9.44
CA ALA A 476 8.57 2.41 10.39
C ALA A 476 8.83 1.87 11.81
N GLY A 477 9.86 1.05 12.01
CA GLY A 477 10.13 0.42 13.31
C GLY A 477 9.13 -0.67 13.68
N ILE A 478 8.56 -1.33 12.66
CA ILE A 478 7.61 -2.44 12.78
C ILE A 478 8.38 -3.76 12.63
N LYS A 479 7.97 -4.80 13.37
CA LYS A 479 8.53 -6.14 13.19
C LYS A 479 7.95 -6.79 11.92
N PRO A 480 8.77 -7.12 10.89
CA PRO A 480 8.33 -7.97 9.80
C PRO A 480 8.39 -9.45 10.22
N ILE A 481 7.35 -10.20 9.92
CA ILE A 481 7.31 -11.67 9.98
C ILE A 481 7.11 -12.14 8.53
N VAL A 482 8.19 -12.54 7.89
CA VAL A 482 8.17 -13.04 6.51
C VAL A 482 8.01 -14.54 6.54
N LEU A 483 6.91 -15.04 6.00
CA LEU A 483 6.67 -16.47 5.86
C LEU A 483 7.37 -17.01 4.62
N ARG A 484 8.02 -18.16 4.76
CA ARG A 484 8.67 -18.93 3.68
C ARG A 484 8.52 -20.39 3.93
N LYS A 485 8.30 -21.16 2.88
CA LYS A 485 8.15 -22.61 2.96
C LYS A 485 9.42 -23.26 3.54
N GLY A 486 9.24 -24.08 4.57
CA GLY A 486 10.34 -24.76 5.28
C GLY A 486 11.14 -23.87 6.25
N GLU A 487 10.76 -22.61 6.46
CA GLU A 487 11.36 -21.73 7.48
C GLU A 487 10.34 -21.47 8.58
N LYS A 488 10.67 -21.83 9.83
CA LYS A 488 9.80 -21.55 10.98
C LYS A 488 9.77 -20.06 11.26
N PRO A 489 8.59 -19.40 11.25
CA PRO A 489 8.49 -18.01 11.62
C PRO A 489 8.80 -17.84 13.11
N LEU A 490 9.42 -16.72 13.48
CA LEU A 490 9.56 -16.31 14.87
C LEU A 490 8.42 -15.34 15.22
N PRO A 491 7.41 -15.78 15.97
CA PRO A 491 6.32 -14.93 16.40
C PRO A 491 6.80 -13.77 17.28
N ILE A 492 6.11 -12.64 17.21
CA ILE A 492 6.48 -11.45 18.00
C ILE A 492 6.45 -11.71 19.52
N TRP A 493 5.59 -12.61 19.97
CA TRP A 493 5.46 -12.97 21.39
C TRP A 493 6.54 -13.93 21.91
N GLU A 494 7.34 -14.53 21.00
CA GLU A 494 8.50 -15.36 21.36
C GLU A 494 9.81 -14.57 21.37
N GLU A 495 9.80 -13.30 20.96
CA GLU A 495 10.92 -12.38 21.15
C GLU A 495 10.93 -11.88 22.59
N VAL A 496 10.86 -12.78 23.54
CA VAL A 496 10.80 -12.39 24.93
C VAL A 496 12.17 -12.50 25.57
N GLU A 497 12.49 -11.41 26.22
CA GLU A 497 13.41 -11.23 27.33
C GLU A 497 14.78 -10.72 26.98
#